data_ed10e807a234bf7ad7193cd2efb76edb
#
_entry.id   ed10e807a234bf7ad7193cd2efb76edb
#
_cell.length_a   1.000
_cell.length_b   1.000
_cell.length_c   1.000
_cell.angle_alpha   90.00
_cell.angle_beta   90.00
_cell.angle_gamma   90.00
#
_symmetry.space_group_name_H-M   'P 1'
#
loop_
_entity.id
_entity.type
_entity.pdbx_description
1 polymer ?
#
loop_
_entity_poly.entity_id
_entity_poly.type
_entity_poly.pdbx_seq_one_letter_code
_entity_poly.pdbx_strand_id
1 'polypeptide(L)'
;LGAISVSSLPAREGESDWGPLYSAHYDNAGKLKKRGAGPFYSAHEADGEQFWGIHPFYSRSFTESNDRDLQNLLWPLGSIKEQFQQRSWWFATALGWNFDVNDPESRHRLWLLPLWFSGKDAQGENYAALFPLGGHLHEFLGRDKIEWWLFPLYFETDINDVHSETWMWPIYSNTKGKNVERFRVFPFYGRSSLREDWRKWFVMWPFYSAGEYTYKGSQGGGWMLFPIAGHMKLSDQETWYVIPPLFRYMKNGEQTKQYLPWPIIQKSDGPTKKFYIWPLYGWKKTEDISTEFALYPIFIRQDIERPTERIERRVVAPIWHWEKRSGKDEAGKVVKTNSTYQKLWPFYSFSEKVGPGGTTSHFRCLELSPLRNVGGLERNWTRLWTLAEHHKEPGFTETEVLWGMYRRVLRGTEYRNTSIFPLVEWGKDVDRQRDGWQIGKGLLGYGKDEGKKRLKLLWFLDIPVGK
;
A
#
# COMPACT_ATOMS: atom_id res chain seq x y z
N LEU A 1 2.13 29.03 -36.29
CA LEU A 1 1.07 29.43 -35.38
C LEU A 1 1.73 29.98 -34.12
N GLY A 2 1.89 31.32 -34.04
CA GLY A 2 2.48 32.00 -32.90
C GLY A 2 1.66 31.74 -31.64
N ALA A 3 2.30 31.22 -30.60
CA ALA A 3 1.69 31.08 -29.31
C ALA A 3 1.34 32.48 -28.82
N ILE A 4 0.03 32.79 -28.71
CA ILE A 4 -0.46 33.96 -28.01
C ILE A 4 -0.13 33.74 -26.55
N SER A 5 1.02 34.27 -26.08
CA SER A 5 1.36 34.23 -24.66
C SER A 5 0.50 35.27 -23.93
N VAL A 6 -0.72 34.87 -23.58
CA VAL A 6 -1.50 35.61 -22.60
C VAL A 6 -0.85 35.35 -21.24
N SER A 7 0.09 36.20 -20.86
CA SER A 7 0.76 36.08 -19.57
C SER A 7 -0.28 36.34 -18.47
N SER A 8 -0.59 35.30 -17.67
CA SER A 8 -1.29 35.46 -16.40
C SER A 8 -0.49 36.41 -15.49
N LEU A 9 -1.12 37.34 -14.81
CA LEU A 9 -0.52 38.19 -13.78
C LEU A 9 -0.37 37.37 -12.48
N PRO A 10 0.67 37.42 -11.78
CA PRO A 10 2.11 37.60 -11.99
C PRO A 10 2.83 36.26 -12.23
N ALA A 11 2.58 35.61 -13.36
CA ALA A 11 3.19 34.32 -13.68
C ALA A 11 4.72 34.40 -13.81
N ARG A 12 5.42 33.43 -13.28
CA ARG A 12 6.83 33.22 -13.57
C ARG A 12 6.97 32.65 -14.98
N GLU A 13 8.16 32.76 -15.55
CA GLU A 13 8.46 32.17 -16.86
C GLU A 13 8.14 30.65 -16.82
N GLY A 14 7.35 30.16 -17.77
CA GLY A 14 6.87 28.79 -17.81
C GLY A 14 5.60 28.52 -16.98
N GLU A 15 5.12 29.45 -16.16
CA GLU A 15 3.83 29.32 -15.45
C GLU A 15 2.67 29.83 -16.31
N SER A 16 1.53 29.14 -16.19
CA SER A 16 0.26 29.55 -16.77
C SER A 16 -0.90 29.08 -15.92
N ASP A 17 -1.99 29.82 -15.88
CA ASP A 17 -3.21 29.46 -15.15
C ASP A 17 -4.45 29.74 -15.99
N TRP A 18 -4.98 28.71 -16.61
CA TRP A 18 -6.28 28.68 -17.27
C TRP A 18 -7.28 27.83 -16.48
N GLY A 19 -7.18 27.87 -15.17
CA GLY A 19 -8.06 27.16 -14.27
C GLY A 19 -8.09 25.64 -14.54
N PRO A 20 -9.32 25.06 -14.64
CA PRO A 20 -9.45 23.63 -14.91
C PRO A 20 -9.07 23.21 -16.31
N LEU A 21 -8.99 24.14 -17.28
CA LEU A 21 -8.62 23.79 -18.65
C LEU A 21 -7.15 23.39 -18.75
N TYR A 22 -6.25 24.21 -18.19
CA TYR A 22 -4.82 23.94 -18.09
C TYR A 22 -4.14 24.85 -17.08
N SER A 23 -3.25 24.30 -16.30
CA SER A 23 -2.37 25.08 -15.43
C SER A 23 -0.98 24.46 -15.36
N ALA A 24 0.04 25.33 -15.28
CA ALA A 24 1.40 24.98 -15.05
C ALA A 24 1.98 25.92 -14.02
N HIS A 25 2.57 25.41 -12.92
CA HIS A 25 3.16 26.21 -11.87
C HIS A 25 4.25 25.43 -11.16
N TYR A 26 5.23 26.15 -10.63
CA TYR A 26 6.32 25.55 -9.85
C TYR A 26 5.87 25.26 -8.43
N ASP A 27 6.26 24.11 -7.90
CA ASP A 27 6.13 23.80 -6.48
C ASP A 27 7.23 24.46 -5.63
N ASN A 28 7.29 24.12 -4.35
CA ASN A 28 8.30 24.64 -3.43
C ASN A 28 9.74 24.18 -3.76
N ALA A 29 9.88 23.03 -4.39
CA ALA A 29 11.18 22.48 -4.84
C ALA A 29 11.63 23.03 -6.21
N GLY A 30 10.84 23.94 -6.82
CA GLY A 30 11.11 24.47 -8.15
C GLY A 30 10.79 23.51 -9.28
N LYS A 31 10.01 22.46 -9.04
CA LYS A 31 9.57 21.49 -10.03
C LYS A 31 8.23 21.90 -10.64
N LEU A 32 8.13 21.79 -11.98
CA LEU A 32 6.93 22.21 -12.70
C LEU A 32 5.81 21.18 -12.59
N LYS A 33 4.69 21.58 -11.98
CA LYS A 33 3.44 20.81 -11.94
C LYS A 33 2.53 21.29 -13.04
N LYS A 34 1.99 20.34 -13.85
CA LYS A 34 1.02 20.60 -14.90
C LYS A 34 -0.28 19.88 -14.58
N ARG A 35 -1.39 20.55 -14.81
CA ARG A 35 -2.75 20.03 -14.61
C ARG A 35 -3.63 20.49 -15.78
N GLY A 36 -4.65 19.72 -16.15
CA GLY A 36 -5.52 20.13 -17.24
C GLY A 36 -6.71 19.20 -17.43
N ALA A 37 -7.64 19.64 -18.29
CA ALA A 37 -8.90 18.95 -18.53
C ALA A 37 -9.64 18.58 -17.23
N GLY A 38 -9.70 19.53 -16.28
CA GLY A 38 -10.24 19.31 -14.94
C GLY A 38 -9.42 18.29 -14.15
N PRO A 39 -10.05 17.17 -13.68
CA PRO A 39 -9.37 16.13 -12.94
C PRO A 39 -8.58 15.15 -13.82
N PHE A 40 -8.76 15.20 -15.16
CA PHE A 40 -8.34 14.12 -16.04
C PHE A 40 -6.86 14.12 -16.40
N TYR A 41 -6.17 15.25 -16.34
CA TYR A 41 -4.74 15.30 -16.64
C TYR A 41 -3.91 15.87 -15.50
N SER A 42 -2.80 15.21 -15.19
CA SER A 42 -1.76 15.76 -14.31
C SER A 42 -0.37 15.26 -14.70
N ALA A 43 0.63 16.11 -14.50
CA ALA A 43 2.04 15.76 -14.61
C ALA A 43 2.85 16.55 -13.58
N HIS A 44 3.81 15.88 -12.94
CA HIS A 44 4.70 16.49 -11.96
C HIS A 44 5.97 15.66 -11.82
N GLU A 45 6.96 16.27 -11.22
CA GLU A 45 8.19 15.61 -10.80
C GLU A 45 8.31 15.76 -9.29
N ALA A 46 8.61 14.66 -8.59
CA ALA A 46 8.86 14.65 -7.15
C ALA A 46 9.88 13.57 -6.81
N ASP A 47 10.84 13.87 -5.95
CA ASP A 47 11.86 12.94 -5.44
C ASP A 47 12.62 12.17 -6.55
N GLY A 48 12.88 12.84 -7.71
CA GLY A 48 13.53 12.21 -8.86
C GLY A 48 12.65 11.27 -9.69
N GLU A 49 11.39 11.16 -9.35
CA GLU A 49 10.37 10.41 -10.09
C GLU A 49 9.53 11.40 -10.93
N GLN A 50 9.44 11.15 -12.23
CA GLN A 50 8.55 11.87 -13.12
C GLN A 50 7.23 11.12 -13.24
N PHE A 51 6.14 11.83 -13.08
CA PHE A 51 4.79 11.29 -13.18
C PHE A 51 3.97 12.07 -14.24
N TRP A 52 3.18 11.35 -15.02
CA TRP A 52 2.09 11.94 -15.78
C TRP A 52 0.93 10.94 -15.92
N GLY A 53 -0.29 11.45 -16.05
CA GLY A 53 -1.46 10.60 -16.16
C GLY A 53 -2.66 11.27 -16.82
N ILE A 54 -3.46 10.44 -17.51
CA ILE A 54 -4.81 10.73 -18.01
C ILE A 54 -5.77 9.89 -17.16
N HIS A 55 -6.23 10.49 -16.08
CA HIS A 55 -7.02 9.81 -15.05
C HIS A 55 -8.43 9.45 -15.53
N PRO A 56 -8.96 8.25 -15.18
CA PRO A 56 -8.31 7.11 -14.53
C PRO A 56 -7.65 6.14 -15.53
N PHE A 57 -7.61 6.47 -16.82
CA PHE A 57 -7.37 5.55 -17.92
C PHE A 57 -5.92 5.08 -17.99
N TYR A 58 -4.98 6.02 -17.87
CA TYR A 58 -3.56 5.71 -17.98
C TYR A 58 -2.73 6.60 -17.07
N SER A 59 -1.68 6.04 -16.46
CA SER A 59 -0.65 6.80 -15.78
C SER A 59 0.72 6.15 -15.94
N ARG A 60 1.76 6.97 -15.94
CA ARG A 60 3.16 6.53 -16.00
C ARG A 60 3.98 7.27 -14.94
N SER A 61 4.82 6.53 -14.25
CA SER A 61 5.72 7.00 -13.22
C SER A 61 7.09 6.37 -13.50
N PHE A 62 8.13 7.18 -13.71
CA PHE A 62 9.44 6.69 -14.06
C PHE A 62 10.55 7.56 -13.44
N THR A 63 11.71 6.96 -13.18
CA THR A 63 12.91 7.65 -12.70
C THR A 63 13.80 8.09 -13.85
N GLU A 64 14.57 9.17 -13.69
CA GLU A 64 15.50 9.66 -14.72
C GLU A 64 16.59 8.65 -15.07
N SER A 65 17.01 7.82 -14.11
CA SER A 65 17.96 6.73 -14.31
C SER A 65 17.37 5.54 -15.10
N ASN A 66 16.10 5.56 -15.45
CA ASN A 66 15.36 4.44 -16.06
C ASN A 66 15.37 3.13 -15.24
N ASP A 67 15.76 3.19 -13.98
CA ASP A 67 15.80 1.99 -13.14
C ASP A 67 14.39 1.52 -12.74
N ARG A 68 13.39 2.39 -12.90
CA ARG A 68 12.01 2.10 -12.56
C ARG A 68 11.05 2.81 -13.52
N ASP A 69 10.21 2.05 -14.20
CA ASP A 69 9.06 2.52 -14.99
C ASP A 69 7.81 1.76 -14.55
N LEU A 70 6.79 2.48 -14.14
CA LEU A 70 5.50 1.93 -13.74
C LEU A 70 4.40 2.58 -14.57
N GLN A 71 3.73 1.79 -15.38
CA GLN A 71 2.59 2.20 -16.19
C GLN A 71 1.34 1.49 -15.69
N ASN A 72 0.25 2.23 -15.52
CA ASN A 72 -1.05 1.69 -15.13
C ASN A 72 -2.06 1.94 -16.25
N LEU A 73 -2.85 0.93 -16.58
CA LEU A 73 -3.96 1.00 -17.51
C LEU A 73 -5.24 0.73 -16.72
N LEU A 74 -6.06 1.75 -16.56
CA LEU A 74 -7.33 1.70 -15.80
C LEU A 74 -7.17 0.90 -14.47
N TRP A 75 -6.14 1.29 -13.69
CA TRP A 75 -5.80 0.58 -12.47
C TRP A 75 -7.03 0.33 -11.58
N PRO A 76 -7.26 -0.90 -11.03
CA PRO A 76 -6.31 -2.03 -10.94
C PRO A 76 -6.39 -3.05 -12.08
N LEU A 77 -6.97 -2.75 -13.24
CA LEU A 77 -7.15 -3.73 -14.31
C LEU A 77 -5.84 -4.12 -14.99
N GLY A 78 -4.96 -3.16 -15.27
CA GLY A 78 -3.69 -3.44 -15.93
C GLY A 78 -2.53 -2.64 -15.36
N SER A 79 -1.33 -3.22 -15.38
CA SER A 79 -0.09 -2.57 -14.99
C SER A 79 1.10 -3.16 -15.72
N ILE A 80 2.02 -2.31 -16.12
CA ILE A 80 3.35 -2.67 -16.64
C ILE A 80 4.37 -2.08 -15.68
N LYS A 81 5.23 -2.92 -15.14
CA LYS A 81 6.33 -2.52 -14.27
C LYS A 81 7.64 -2.97 -14.87
N GLU A 82 8.57 -2.05 -15.02
CA GLU A 82 9.94 -2.33 -15.36
C GLU A 82 10.85 -1.89 -14.22
N GLN A 83 11.74 -2.76 -13.78
CA GLN A 83 12.70 -2.50 -12.71
C GLN A 83 13.92 -3.40 -12.90
N PHE A 84 15.13 -2.83 -12.91
CA PHE A 84 16.39 -3.57 -13.07
C PHE A 84 16.37 -4.53 -14.27
N GLN A 85 15.95 -4.02 -15.45
CA GLN A 85 15.85 -4.75 -16.73
C GLN A 85 14.75 -5.83 -16.74
N GLN A 86 14.09 -6.11 -15.64
CA GLN A 86 12.95 -7.02 -15.59
C GLN A 86 11.65 -6.26 -15.86
N ARG A 87 10.94 -6.65 -16.93
CA ARG A 87 9.61 -6.12 -17.25
C ARG A 87 8.55 -7.16 -16.89
N SER A 88 7.56 -6.70 -16.13
CA SER A 88 6.38 -7.48 -15.80
C SER A 88 5.12 -6.70 -16.15
N TRP A 89 4.20 -7.33 -16.81
CA TRP A 89 2.88 -6.79 -17.04
C TRP A 89 1.80 -7.79 -16.61
N TRP A 90 0.68 -7.28 -16.20
CA TRP A 90 -0.47 -8.08 -15.81
C TRP A 90 -1.76 -7.35 -16.18
N PHE A 91 -2.80 -8.12 -16.45
CA PHE A 91 -4.12 -7.63 -16.77
C PHE A 91 -5.19 -8.46 -16.07
N ALA A 92 -6.17 -7.78 -15.42
CA ALA A 92 -7.29 -8.38 -14.68
C ALA A 92 -6.87 -9.46 -13.66
N THR A 93 -5.64 -9.38 -13.11
CA THR A 93 -5.01 -10.37 -12.23
C THR A 93 -4.87 -11.78 -12.81
N ALA A 94 -5.47 -12.05 -13.94
CA ALA A 94 -5.53 -13.36 -14.57
C ALA A 94 -4.45 -13.58 -15.63
N LEU A 95 -4.11 -12.55 -16.41
CA LEU A 95 -3.09 -12.61 -17.45
C LEU A 95 -1.86 -11.84 -17.03
N GLY A 96 -0.69 -12.43 -17.13
CA GLY A 96 0.57 -11.75 -16.86
C GLY A 96 1.74 -12.33 -17.60
N TRP A 97 2.74 -11.50 -17.82
CA TRP A 97 4.00 -11.85 -18.47
C TRP A 97 5.17 -11.15 -17.79
N ASN A 98 6.23 -11.89 -17.50
CA ASN A 98 7.45 -11.38 -16.91
C ASN A 98 8.65 -11.87 -17.73
N PHE A 99 9.53 -10.97 -18.14
CA PHE A 99 10.69 -11.25 -18.96
C PHE A 99 11.81 -10.19 -18.78
N ASP A 100 13.04 -10.56 -19.15
CA ASP A 100 14.17 -9.63 -19.24
C ASP A 100 14.07 -8.79 -20.51
N VAL A 101 14.21 -7.46 -20.40
CA VAL A 101 14.08 -6.55 -21.54
C VAL A 101 15.23 -6.70 -22.54
N ASN A 102 16.44 -7.01 -22.05
CA ASN A 102 17.64 -7.13 -22.89
C ASN A 102 17.75 -8.50 -23.56
N ASP A 103 17.20 -9.54 -22.93
CA ASP A 103 17.17 -10.90 -23.45
C ASP A 103 15.81 -11.57 -23.13
N PRO A 104 14.74 -11.24 -23.90
CA PRO A 104 13.41 -11.79 -23.67
C PRO A 104 13.33 -13.33 -23.79
N GLU A 105 14.27 -13.95 -24.48
CA GLU A 105 14.35 -15.39 -24.66
C GLU A 105 15.10 -16.11 -23.53
N SER A 106 15.72 -15.37 -22.61
CA SER A 106 16.40 -15.96 -21.46
C SER A 106 15.40 -16.54 -20.47
N ARG A 107 15.14 -15.87 -19.40
CA ARG A 107 14.17 -16.27 -18.40
C ARG A 107 12.89 -15.48 -18.58
N HIS A 108 11.79 -16.16 -18.85
CA HIS A 108 10.49 -15.52 -18.96
C HIS A 108 9.37 -16.40 -18.40
N ARG A 109 8.25 -15.77 -18.07
CA ARG A 109 7.08 -16.44 -17.51
C ARG A 109 5.81 -15.79 -18.02
N LEU A 110 4.94 -16.57 -18.64
CA LEU A 110 3.60 -16.20 -19.07
C LEU A 110 2.57 -17.01 -18.31
N TRP A 111 1.50 -16.39 -17.82
CA TRP A 111 0.39 -17.11 -17.21
C TRP A 111 -0.96 -16.51 -17.60
N LEU A 112 -1.94 -17.37 -17.77
CA LEU A 112 -3.36 -17.06 -17.88
C LEU A 112 -4.10 -17.90 -16.84
N LEU A 113 -4.25 -17.30 -15.64
CA LEU A 113 -4.85 -17.99 -14.48
C LEU A 113 -6.32 -18.33 -14.71
N PRO A 114 -6.74 -19.53 -14.29
CA PRO A 114 -5.92 -20.64 -13.77
C PRO A 114 -5.44 -21.57 -14.88
N LEU A 115 -5.71 -21.28 -16.16
CA LEU A 115 -5.72 -22.25 -17.26
C LEU A 115 -4.34 -22.55 -17.84
N TRP A 116 -3.56 -21.53 -18.17
CA TRP A 116 -2.33 -21.69 -18.93
C TRP A 116 -1.12 -21.08 -18.27
N PHE A 117 -0.01 -21.79 -18.35
CA PHE A 117 1.30 -21.35 -17.88
C PHE A 117 2.37 -21.80 -18.89
N SER A 118 3.31 -20.92 -19.17
CA SER A 118 4.47 -21.25 -20.00
C SER A 118 5.63 -20.32 -19.69
N GLY A 119 6.83 -20.77 -20.02
CA GLY A 119 8.01 -19.95 -19.84
C GLY A 119 9.31 -20.71 -19.99
N LYS A 120 10.38 -20.07 -19.55
CA LYS A 120 11.74 -20.58 -19.51
C LYS A 120 12.33 -20.26 -18.15
N ASP A 121 12.96 -21.23 -17.52
CA ASP A 121 13.58 -21.05 -16.20
C ASP A 121 14.98 -20.42 -16.28
N ALA A 122 15.64 -20.29 -15.12
CA ALA A 122 16.99 -19.75 -15.04
C ALA A 122 18.07 -20.67 -15.64
N GLN A 123 17.77 -21.95 -15.81
CA GLN A 123 18.64 -22.97 -16.43
C GLN A 123 18.48 -23.04 -17.95
N GLY A 124 17.50 -22.33 -18.50
CA GLY A 124 17.21 -22.32 -19.94
C GLY A 124 16.24 -23.39 -20.38
N GLU A 125 15.59 -24.11 -19.45
CA GLU A 125 14.62 -25.17 -19.77
C GLU A 125 13.22 -24.55 -19.98
N ASN A 126 12.57 -24.95 -21.07
CA ASN A 126 11.20 -24.54 -21.37
C ASN A 126 10.21 -25.36 -20.56
N TYR A 127 9.16 -24.71 -20.10
CA TYR A 127 8.05 -25.37 -19.43
C TYR A 127 6.69 -24.87 -19.95
N ALA A 128 5.70 -25.74 -19.92
CA ALA A 128 4.32 -25.40 -20.23
C ALA A 128 3.35 -26.29 -19.46
N ALA A 129 2.22 -25.72 -19.09
CA ALA A 129 1.17 -26.43 -18.37
C ALA A 129 -0.21 -25.90 -18.71
N LEU A 130 -1.17 -26.80 -18.88
CA LEU A 130 -2.58 -26.52 -19.08
C LEU A 130 -3.39 -27.14 -17.94
N PHE A 131 -3.89 -26.26 -17.03
CA PHE A 131 -4.70 -26.72 -15.92
C PHE A 131 -6.14 -26.98 -16.36
N PRO A 132 -6.79 -28.09 -15.93
CA PRO A 132 -6.28 -29.14 -15.03
C PRO A 132 -5.62 -30.31 -15.78
N LEU A 133 -5.42 -30.24 -17.08
CA LEU A 133 -5.07 -31.40 -17.93
C LEU A 133 -3.66 -31.94 -17.65
N GLY A 134 -2.64 -31.08 -17.69
CA GLY A 134 -1.29 -31.53 -17.42
C GLY A 134 -0.22 -30.52 -17.83
N GLY A 135 1.01 -30.87 -17.49
CA GLY A 135 2.20 -30.13 -17.80
C GLY A 135 3.14 -29.96 -16.61
N HIS A 136 4.18 -29.20 -16.81
CA HIS A 136 5.15 -28.92 -15.77
C HIS A 136 5.45 -27.43 -15.68
N LEU A 137 5.74 -26.97 -14.46
CA LEU A 137 6.11 -25.60 -14.12
C LEU A 137 7.45 -25.62 -13.40
N HIS A 138 8.28 -24.64 -13.67
CA HIS A 138 9.53 -24.40 -12.97
C HIS A 138 9.47 -23.11 -12.14
N GLU A 139 10.10 -23.13 -10.96
CA GLU A 139 10.23 -21.99 -10.05
C GLU A 139 8.88 -21.30 -9.72
N PHE A 140 7.83 -22.07 -9.50
CA PHE A 140 6.48 -21.56 -9.26
C PHE A 140 6.00 -21.91 -7.86
N LEU A 141 5.31 -20.97 -7.18
CA LEU A 141 4.80 -21.09 -5.80
C LEU A 141 5.87 -21.55 -4.79
N GLY A 142 7.14 -21.12 -4.98
CA GLY A 142 8.25 -21.52 -4.10
C GLY A 142 8.65 -22.98 -4.23
N ARG A 143 8.36 -23.62 -5.36
CA ARG A 143 8.80 -24.95 -5.76
C ARG A 143 9.74 -24.82 -6.94
N ASP A 144 10.73 -25.70 -7.01
CA ASP A 144 11.66 -25.74 -8.15
C ASP A 144 10.96 -26.34 -9.37
N LYS A 145 10.19 -27.43 -9.17
CA LYS A 145 9.36 -28.06 -10.19
C LYS A 145 7.98 -28.43 -9.63
N ILE A 146 6.94 -28.28 -10.44
CA ILE A 146 5.60 -28.81 -10.21
C ILE A 146 5.18 -29.48 -11.51
N GLU A 147 4.76 -30.73 -11.44
CA GLU A 147 4.22 -31.46 -12.59
C GLU A 147 2.90 -32.09 -12.22
N TRP A 148 1.92 -32.14 -13.14
CA TRP A 148 0.63 -32.80 -12.90
C TRP A 148 0.05 -33.36 -14.17
N TRP A 149 -0.78 -34.40 -13.99
CA TRP A 149 -1.60 -35.02 -15.02
C TRP A 149 -3.02 -35.21 -14.52
N LEU A 150 -3.97 -34.63 -15.25
CA LEU A 150 -5.39 -34.66 -14.93
C LEU A 150 -5.66 -34.31 -13.44
N PHE A 151 -5.18 -33.13 -12.99
CA PHE A 151 -5.40 -32.71 -11.61
C PHE A 151 -6.87 -32.88 -11.21
N PRO A 152 -7.20 -33.51 -10.07
CA PRO A 152 -6.31 -33.83 -8.94
C PRO A 152 -5.81 -35.29 -8.93
N LEU A 153 -5.79 -35.99 -10.06
CA LEU A 153 -5.44 -37.43 -10.07
C LEU A 153 -3.95 -37.66 -9.77
N TYR A 154 -3.08 -36.89 -10.38
CA TYR A 154 -1.65 -36.97 -10.11
C TYR A 154 -0.97 -35.61 -10.13
N PHE A 155 -0.09 -35.38 -9.17
CA PHE A 155 0.89 -34.31 -9.24
C PHE A 155 2.12 -34.60 -8.39
N GLU A 156 3.26 -34.08 -8.84
CA GLU A 156 4.53 -34.11 -8.12
C GLU A 156 5.09 -32.70 -7.93
N THR A 157 5.90 -32.54 -6.91
CA THR A 157 6.57 -31.28 -6.64
C THR A 157 7.96 -31.50 -6.09
N ASP A 158 8.92 -30.71 -6.59
CA ASP A 158 10.29 -30.69 -6.12
C ASP A 158 10.62 -29.35 -5.46
N ILE A 159 11.34 -29.40 -4.37
CA ILE A 159 11.95 -28.24 -3.73
C ILE A 159 13.28 -28.64 -3.11
N ASN A 160 14.38 -28.08 -3.62
CA ASN A 160 15.71 -28.48 -3.30
C ASN A 160 15.88 -30.01 -3.46
N ASP A 161 16.17 -30.74 -2.36
CA ASP A 161 16.33 -32.17 -2.32
C ASP A 161 15.08 -32.96 -1.90
N VAL A 162 13.92 -32.30 -1.84
CA VAL A 162 12.65 -32.88 -1.38
C VAL A 162 11.73 -33.11 -2.58
N HIS A 163 11.47 -34.36 -2.89
CA HIS A 163 10.52 -34.80 -3.89
C HIS A 163 9.22 -35.29 -3.27
N SER A 164 8.07 -34.85 -3.80
CA SER A 164 6.74 -35.20 -3.31
C SER A 164 5.85 -35.66 -4.44
N GLU A 165 5.35 -36.89 -4.37
CA GLU A 165 4.35 -37.46 -5.26
C GLU A 165 2.99 -37.49 -4.60
N THR A 166 1.94 -37.19 -5.34
CA THR A 166 0.56 -37.19 -4.84
C THR A 166 -0.35 -37.81 -5.89
N TRP A 167 -1.13 -38.79 -5.46
CA TRP A 167 -2.13 -39.47 -6.28
C TRP A 167 -3.53 -39.28 -5.72
N MET A 168 -4.46 -38.97 -6.59
CA MET A 168 -5.87 -38.73 -6.22
C MET A 168 -6.01 -37.81 -5.00
N TRP A 169 -5.40 -36.60 -5.12
CA TRP A 169 -5.39 -35.64 -4.01
C TRP A 169 -6.80 -35.47 -3.40
N PRO A 170 -6.95 -35.53 -2.06
CA PRO A 170 -5.89 -35.58 -1.04
C PRO A 170 -5.53 -36.99 -0.54
N ILE A 171 -5.90 -38.06 -1.26
CA ILE A 171 -5.89 -39.43 -0.73
C ILE A 171 -4.49 -39.95 -0.45
N TYR A 172 -3.63 -40.02 -1.46
CA TYR A 172 -2.28 -40.58 -1.30
C TYR A 172 -1.22 -39.49 -1.53
N SER A 173 -0.22 -39.45 -0.66
CA SER A 173 0.96 -38.59 -0.85
C SER A 173 2.19 -39.21 -0.21
N ASN A 174 3.30 -39.19 -0.94
CA ASN A 174 4.60 -39.64 -0.48
C ASN A 174 5.64 -38.56 -0.76
N THR A 175 6.39 -38.16 0.26
CA THR A 175 7.45 -37.15 0.17
C THR A 175 8.74 -37.72 0.71
N LYS A 176 9.81 -37.59 -0.05
CA LYS A 176 11.16 -38.01 0.34
C LYS A 176 12.16 -36.88 0.07
N GLY A 177 13.10 -36.72 0.97
CA GLY A 177 14.22 -35.80 0.84
C GLY A 177 15.29 -36.18 1.87
N LYS A 178 16.47 -35.57 1.78
CA LYS A 178 17.60 -35.87 2.68
C LYS A 178 17.25 -35.81 4.15
N ASN A 179 16.32 -34.92 4.52
CA ASN A 179 15.95 -34.68 5.92
C ASN A 179 14.44 -34.72 6.14
N VAL A 180 13.63 -35.08 5.14
CA VAL A 180 12.17 -35.04 5.19
C VAL A 180 11.61 -36.33 4.66
N GLU A 181 10.75 -36.95 5.46
CA GLU A 181 9.94 -38.09 5.02
C GLU A 181 8.47 -37.79 5.38
N ARG A 182 7.56 -37.97 4.41
CA ARG A 182 6.13 -37.91 4.66
C ARG A 182 5.44 -38.97 3.84
N PHE A 183 4.55 -39.69 4.50
CA PHE A 183 3.68 -40.68 3.89
C PHE A 183 2.26 -40.46 4.36
N ARG A 184 1.31 -40.49 3.45
CA ARG A 184 -0.11 -40.26 3.79
C ARG A 184 -1.03 -41.07 2.91
N VAL A 185 -1.95 -41.75 3.55
CA VAL A 185 -3.15 -42.35 2.95
C VAL A 185 -4.35 -41.74 3.69
N PHE A 186 -4.82 -40.62 3.18
CA PHE A 186 -5.88 -39.83 3.82
C PHE A 186 -7.25 -40.44 3.56
N PRO A 187 -8.18 -40.47 4.55
CA PRO A 187 -8.02 -39.98 5.93
C PRO A 187 -7.44 -40.99 6.91
N PHE A 188 -7.05 -42.18 6.48
CA PHE A 188 -6.77 -43.33 7.33
C PHE A 188 -5.50 -43.20 8.15
N TYR A 189 -4.39 -42.88 7.50
CA TYR A 189 -3.09 -42.82 8.16
C TYR A 189 -2.16 -41.81 7.49
N GLY A 190 -1.35 -41.15 8.30
CA GLY A 190 -0.25 -40.34 7.83
C GLY A 190 0.87 -40.22 8.84
N ARG A 191 2.09 -40.21 8.32
CA ARG A 191 3.31 -40.01 9.09
C ARG A 191 4.16 -38.96 8.41
N SER A 192 4.76 -38.08 9.19
CA SER A 192 5.65 -37.04 8.71
C SER A 192 6.79 -36.82 9.69
N SER A 193 8.02 -36.72 9.20
CA SER A 193 9.21 -36.45 9.99
C SER A 193 10.13 -35.45 9.29
N LEU A 194 10.86 -34.67 10.05
CA LEU A 194 11.90 -33.75 9.61
C LEU A 194 13.15 -34.00 10.43
N ARG A 195 14.18 -34.62 9.85
CA ARG A 195 15.38 -35.07 10.55
C ARG A 195 15.00 -35.83 11.83
N GLU A 196 15.73 -35.55 12.92
CA GLU A 196 15.37 -35.95 14.28
C GLU A 196 14.58 -34.90 15.04
N ASP A 197 14.25 -33.75 14.36
CA ASP A 197 13.66 -32.58 15.00
C ASP A 197 12.21 -32.80 15.41
N TRP A 198 11.44 -33.52 14.56
CA TRP A 198 10.06 -33.83 14.90
C TRP A 198 9.51 -35.02 14.10
N ARG A 199 8.58 -35.76 14.73
CA ARG A 199 7.77 -36.81 14.11
C ARG A 199 6.31 -36.53 14.42
N LYS A 200 5.44 -36.63 13.40
CA LYS A 200 3.98 -36.49 13.52
C LYS A 200 3.30 -37.62 12.81
N TRP A 201 2.21 -38.07 13.38
CA TRP A 201 1.35 -39.06 12.73
C TRP A 201 -0.12 -38.80 13.06
N PHE A 202 -1.00 -39.32 12.23
CA PHE A 202 -2.43 -39.36 12.49
C PHE A 202 -2.99 -40.73 12.08
N VAL A 203 -4.10 -41.10 12.72
CA VAL A 203 -4.90 -42.29 12.39
C VAL A 203 -6.34 -41.84 12.31
N MET A 204 -7.04 -42.17 11.21
CA MET A 204 -8.41 -41.76 10.97
C MET A 204 -8.62 -40.27 11.18
N TRP A 205 -7.88 -39.48 10.42
CA TRP A 205 -7.97 -38.00 10.53
C TRP A 205 -9.43 -37.52 10.37
N PRO A 206 -9.94 -36.60 11.21
CA PRO A 206 -9.22 -35.83 12.25
C PRO A 206 -9.21 -36.46 13.65
N PHE A 207 -9.69 -37.68 13.80
CA PHE A 207 -9.98 -38.25 15.13
C PHE A 207 -8.75 -38.39 16.01
N TYR A 208 -7.65 -38.94 15.50
CA TYR A 208 -6.43 -39.07 16.31
C TYR A 208 -5.21 -38.52 15.58
N SER A 209 -4.44 -37.70 16.29
CA SER A 209 -3.11 -37.25 15.84
C SER A 209 -2.17 -37.14 17.04
N ALA A 210 -0.89 -37.40 16.79
CA ALA A 210 0.14 -37.27 17.79
C ALA A 210 1.46 -36.80 17.16
N GLY A 211 2.38 -36.33 17.98
CA GLY A 211 3.70 -35.90 17.52
C GLY A 211 4.70 -35.76 18.65
N GLU A 212 5.96 -35.96 18.29
CA GLU A 212 7.14 -35.78 19.11
C GLU A 212 8.01 -34.66 18.50
N TYR A 213 8.64 -33.86 19.34
CA TYR A 213 9.43 -32.71 18.94
C TYR A 213 10.74 -32.68 19.71
N THR A 214 11.84 -32.45 18.98
CA THR A 214 13.20 -32.33 19.55
C THR A 214 13.92 -31.19 18.85
N TYR A 215 13.34 -29.99 18.84
CA TYR A 215 13.85 -28.87 18.06
C TYR A 215 14.46 -27.77 18.94
N LYS A 216 15.69 -27.32 18.58
CA LYS A 216 16.42 -26.22 19.27
C LYS A 216 16.51 -26.40 20.78
N GLY A 217 16.80 -27.60 21.24
CA GLY A 217 16.91 -27.92 22.67
C GLY A 217 15.58 -28.08 23.43
N SER A 218 14.45 -27.91 22.73
CA SER A 218 13.11 -28.16 23.26
C SER A 218 12.68 -29.57 22.95
N GLN A 219 12.41 -30.37 23.98
CA GLN A 219 11.90 -31.73 23.85
C GLN A 219 10.47 -31.82 24.33
N GLY A 220 9.66 -32.63 23.64
CA GLY A 220 8.31 -32.87 24.06
C GLY A 220 7.48 -33.59 23.05
N GLY A 221 6.19 -33.68 23.31
CA GLY A 221 5.25 -34.33 22.42
C GLY A 221 3.82 -33.99 22.78
N GLY A 222 2.90 -34.49 21.99
CA GLY A 222 1.51 -34.28 22.24
C GLY A 222 0.61 -35.21 21.43
N TRP A 223 -0.62 -35.26 21.84
CA TRP A 223 -1.68 -36.01 21.17
C TRP A 223 -2.98 -35.22 21.13
N MET A 224 -3.83 -35.54 20.18
CA MET A 224 -5.17 -34.99 20.00
C MET A 224 -6.13 -36.12 19.66
N LEU A 225 -7.17 -36.28 20.46
CA LEU A 225 -8.32 -37.12 20.18
C LEU A 225 -9.53 -36.22 19.91
N PHE A 226 -9.68 -35.85 18.63
CA PHE A 226 -10.76 -34.97 18.20
C PHE A 226 -12.10 -35.72 18.11
N PRO A 227 -13.24 -35.14 18.56
CA PRO A 227 -13.36 -33.78 19.13
C PRO A 227 -13.28 -33.73 20.67
N ILE A 228 -12.72 -34.72 21.32
CA ILE A 228 -12.84 -34.92 22.79
C ILE A 228 -11.77 -34.13 23.54
N ALA A 229 -10.50 -34.44 23.35
CA ALA A 229 -9.43 -33.84 24.13
C ALA A 229 -8.08 -33.88 23.42
N GLY A 230 -7.13 -33.11 23.94
CA GLY A 230 -5.74 -33.15 23.52
C GLY A 230 -4.80 -32.62 24.58
N HIS A 231 -3.55 -33.06 24.54
CA HIS A 231 -2.49 -32.59 25.41
C HIS A 231 -1.21 -32.41 24.60
N MET A 232 -0.48 -31.36 24.88
CA MET A 232 0.85 -31.11 24.30
C MET A 232 1.77 -30.54 25.37
N LYS A 233 2.95 -31.12 25.49
CA LYS A 233 4.02 -30.62 26.34
C LYS A 233 5.28 -30.45 25.51
N LEU A 234 5.86 -29.25 25.51
CA LEU A 234 7.07 -28.91 24.80
C LEU A 234 7.93 -28.04 25.69
N SER A 235 8.98 -28.60 26.28
CA SER A 235 9.79 -27.94 27.32
C SER A 235 8.91 -27.34 28.43
N ASP A 236 8.96 -26.02 28.63
CA ASP A 236 8.20 -25.29 29.64
C ASP A 236 6.76 -25.01 29.26
N GLN A 237 6.38 -25.28 28.00
CA GLN A 237 5.01 -25.09 27.53
C GLN A 237 4.19 -26.36 27.71
N GLU A 238 3.11 -26.24 28.44
CA GLU A 238 2.08 -27.27 28.55
C GLU A 238 0.72 -26.75 28.06
N THR A 239 0.03 -27.55 27.25
CA THR A 239 -1.23 -27.14 26.64
C THR A 239 -2.24 -28.28 26.74
N TRP A 240 -3.41 -28.01 27.28
CA TRP A 240 -4.56 -28.89 27.34
C TRP A 240 -5.68 -28.38 26.45
N TYR A 241 -6.34 -29.29 25.76
CA TYR A 241 -7.51 -29.04 24.95
C TYR A 241 -8.68 -29.89 25.44
N VAL A 242 -9.86 -29.26 25.54
CA VAL A 242 -11.12 -29.94 25.80
C VAL A 242 -12.10 -29.51 24.73
N ILE A 243 -12.74 -30.46 24.05
CA ILE A 243 -13.57 -30.23 22.87
C ILE A 243 -12.89 -29.26 21.89
N PRO A 244 -11.69 -29.64 21.37
CA PRO A 244 -10.97 -28.74 20.45
C PRO A 244 -11.81 -28.27 19.26
N PRO A 245 -11.74 -27.02 18.85
CA PRO A 245 -10.85 -25.95 19.33
C PRO A 245 -11.45 -25.09 20.44
N LEU A 246 -12.60 -25.45 21.02
CA LEU A 246 -13.42 -24.57 21.87
C LEU A 246 -12.72 -24.20 23.18
N PHE A 247 -12.18 -25.18 23.90
CA PHE A 247 -11.55 -24.94 25.18
C PHE A 247 -10.07 -25.29 25.12
N ARG A 248 -9.24 -24.38 25.59
CA ARG A 248 -7.80 -24.53 25.62
C ARG A 248 -7.23 -23.86 26.86
N TYR A 249 -6.36 -24.56 27.55
CA TYR A 249 -5.49 -24.00 28.58
C TYR A 249 -4.04 -24.20 28.20
N MET A 250 -3.26 -23.16 28.19
CA MET A 250 -1.82 -23.21 27.92
C MET A 250 -1.07 -22.46 29.01
N LYS A 251 0.01 -23.07 29.49
CA LYS A 251 0.98 -22.46 30.40
C LYS A 251 2.37 -22.55 29.78
N ASN A 252 3.12 -21.47 29.83
CA ASN A 252 4.50 -21.39 29.37
C ASN A 252 5.26 -20.40 30.29
N GLY A 253 6.00 -20.90 31.26
CA GLY A 253 6.56 -20.07 32.33
C GLY A 253 5.46 -19.28 33.04
N GLU A 254 5.61 -17.96 33.06
CA GLU A 254 4.61 -17.04 33.65
C GLU A 254 3.41 -16.75 32.76
N GLN A 255 3.48 -17.13 31.46
CA GLN A 255 2.42 -16.85 30.51
C GLN A 255 1.34 -17.93 30.54
N THR A 256 0.10 -17.53 30.79
CA THR A 256 -1.08 -18.40 30.62
C THR A 256 -1.97 -17.89 29.50
N LYS A 257 -2.61 -18.83 28.76
CA LYS A 257 -3.63 -18.52 27.74
C LYS A 257 -4.81 -19.48 27.86
N GLN A 258 -6.01 -18.92 27.84
CA GLN A 258 -7.26 -19.67 28.00
C GLN A 258 -8.24 -19.31 26.89
N TYR A 259 -8.93 -20.31 26.33
CA TYR A 259 -10.08 -20.18 25.43
C TYR A 259 -11.30 -20.77 26.14
N LEU A 260 -12.45 -20.00 26.20
CA LEU A 260 -13.55 -20.31 27.13
C LEU A 260 -14.95 -19.88 26.62
N PRO A 261 -15.50 -20.31 25.49
CA PRO A 261 -14.93 -21.04 24.34
C PRO A 261 -14.27 -20.10 23.30
N TRP A 262 -13.36 -20.66 22.50
CA TRP A 262 -12.84 -20.00 21.28
C TRP A 262 -13.91 -19.98 20.18
N PRO A 263 -14.04 -18.91 19.37
CA PRO A 263 -13.25 -17.65 19.41
C PRO A 263 -13.81 -16.61 20.38
N ILE A 264 -14.91 -16.89 21.08
CA ILE A 264 -15.73 -15.90 21.80
C ILE A 264 -14.98 -15.34 23.02
N ILE A 265 -14.59 -16.21 23.97
CA ILE A 265 -13.92 -15.77 25.19
C ILE A 265 -12.46 -16.22 25.17
N GLN A 266 -11.57 -15.27 25.31
CA GLN A 266 -10.13 -15.51 25.35
C GLN A 266 -9.50 -14.70 26.48
N LYS A 267 -8.73 -15.36 27.32
CA LYS A 267 -7.98 -14.74 28.42
C LYS A 267 -6.50 -15.09 28.31
N SER A 268 -5.63 -14.17 28.66
CA SER A 268 -4.19 -14.41 28.77
C SER A 268 -3.61 -13.56 29.89
N ASP A 269 -2.78 -14.17 30.74
CA ASP A 269 -2.08 -13.51 31.84
C ASP A 269 -0.58 -13.79 31.76
N GLY A 270 0.25 -12.84 32.20
CA GLY A 270 1.70 -12.88 32.10
C GLY A 270 2.26 -11.70 31.30
N PRO A 271 3.40 -11.84 30.62
CA PRO A 271 3.98 -10.79 29.77
C PRO A 271 3.02 -10.26 28.71
N THR A 272 2.16 -11.11 28.17
CA THR A 272 1.03 -10.70 27.33
C THR A 272 -0.27 -10.86 28.11
N LYS A 273 -0.90 -9.76 28.47
CA LYS A 273 -2.24 -9.73 29.06
C LYS A 273 -3.28 -9.52 27.97
N LYS A 274 -4.36 -10.32 28.00
CA LYS A 274 -5.43 -10.26 27.01
C LYS A 274 -6.74 -10.69 27.63
N PHE A 275 -7.81 -9.99 27.24
CA PHE A 275 -9.20 -10.40 27.50
C PHE A 275 -10.06 -10.05 26.32
N TYR A 276 -10.75 -11.03 25.74
CA TYR A 276 -11.67 -10.85 24.61
C TYR A 276 -13.01 -11.50 24.89
N ILE A 277 -14.09 -10.78 24.62
CA ILE A 277 -15.44 -11.28 24.36
C ILE A 277 -15.74 -10.91 22.91
N TRP A 278 -15.19 -11.71 22.01
CA TRP A 278 -15.24 -11.42 20.58
C TRP A 278 -16.62 -11.68 19.98
N PRO A 279 -17.17 -10.82 19.09
CA PRO A 279 -16.58 -9.57 18.57
C PRO A 279 -16.93 -8.32 19.38
N LEU A 280 -17.56 -8.45 20.55
CA LEU A 280 -18.19 -7.35 21.28
C LEU A 280 -17.17 -6.37 21.90
N TYR A 281 -16.23 -6.91 22.66
CA TYR A 281 -15.22 -6.12 23.38
C TYR A 281 -13.96 -6.93 23.62
N GLY A 282 -12.82 -6.25 23.61
CA GLY A 282 -11.60 -6.89 24.01
C GLY A 282 -10.40 -5.93 24.12
N TRP A 283 -9.43 -6.35 24.90
CA TRP A 283 -8.17 -5.66 25.02
C TRP A 283 -6.99 -6.64 25.10
N LYS A 284 -5.86 -6.18 24.57
CA LYS A 284 -4.58 -6.88 24.62
C LYS A 284 -3.50 -5.87 24.99
N LYS A 285 -2.67 -6.22 25.96
CA LYS A 285 -1.52 -5.41 26.40
C LYS A 285 -0.27 -6.28 26.43
N THR A 286 0.76 -5.83 25.74
CA THR A 286 2.15 -6.29 25.83
C THR A 286 2.98 -5.14 26.38
N GLU A 287 4.28 -5.33 26.55
CA GLU A 287 5.21 -4.28 26.97
C GLU A 287 5.09 -3.03 26.07
N ASP A 288 5.10 -3.21 24.76
CA ASP A 288 5.16 -2.12 23.77
C ASP A 288 3.82 -1.77 23.13
N ILE A 289 2.80 -2.61 23.21
CA ILE A 289 1.56 -2.45 22.46
C ILE A 289 0.35 -2.65 23.35
N SER A 290 -0.53 -1.66 23.39
CA SER A 290 -1.87 -1.76 23.95
C SER A 290 -2.90 -1.64 22.83
N THR A 291 -3.78 -2.63 22.70
CA THR A 291 -4.88 -2.63 21.73
C THR A 291 -6.18 -2.89 22.45
N GLU A 292 -7.20 -2.10 22.16
CA GLU A 292 -8.56 -2.24 22.68
C GLU A 292 -9.53 -2.14 21.51
N PHE A 293 -10.59 -2.94 21.53
CA PHE A 293 -11.64 -2.86 20.52
C PHE A 293 -13.02 -3.02 21.16
N ALA A 294 -14.02 -2.42 20.51
CA ALA A 294 -15.43 -2.69 20.75
C ALA A 294 -16.15 -2.90 19.42
N LEU A 295 -17.06 -3.87 19.37
CA LEU A 295 -17.78 -4.27 18.16
C LEU A 295 -16.83 -4.45 16.97
N TYR A 296 -15.82 -5.32 17.15
CA TYR A 296 -14.76 -5.54 16.13
C TYR A 296 -15.35 -5.85 14.75
N PRO A 297 -14.89 -5.21 13.66
CA PRO A 297 -13.74 -4.29 13.58
C PRO A 297 -14.10 -2.80 13.65
N ILE A 298 -15.24 -2.41 14.22
CA ILE A 298 -15.76 -1.04 14.14
C ILE A 298 -14.91 -0.07 14.96
N PHE A 299 -14.77 -0.31 16.26
CA PHE A 299 -14.02 0.57 17.15
C PHE A 299 -12.70 -0.08 17.55
N ILE A 300 -11.59 0.59 17.21
CA ILE A 300 -10.24 0.12 17.55
C ILE A 300 -9.43 1.29 18.11
N ARG A 301 -8.83 1.06 19.28
CA ARG A 301 -7.84 1.90 19.90
C ARG A 301 -6.54 1.15 20.02
N GLN A 302 -5.44 1.76 19.58
CA GLN A 302 -4.11 1.15 19.65
C GLN A 302 -3.09 2.21 20.08
N ASP A 303 -2.29 1.87 21.07
CA ASP A 303 -1.17 2.66 21.54
C ASP A 303 0.10 1.78 21.43
N ILE A 304 1.10 2.25 20.69
CA ILE A 304 2.36 1.56 20.44
C ILE A 304 3.50 2.40 20.96
N GLU A 305 4.27 1.83 21.86
CA GLU A 305 5.46 2.43 22.46
C GLU A 305 6.71 1.82 21.81
N ARG A 306 7.42 2.59 21.00
CA ARG A 306 8.72 2.21 20.45
C ARG A 306 9.83 2.97 21.18
N PRO A 307 11.09 2.54 21.09
CA PRO A 307 12.20 3.25 21.74
C PRO A 307 12.27 4.73 21.35
N THR A 308 12.07 5.05 20.07
CA THR A 308 12.22 6.41 19.50
C THR A 308 10.91 7.15 19.27
N GLU A 309 9.77 6.45 19.27
CA GLU A 309 8.47 7.06 18.97
C GLU A 309 7.31 6.42 19.74
N ARG A 310 6.26 7.21 19.97
CA ARG A 310 4.95 6.74 20.42
C ARG A 310 3.93 6.94 19.29
N ILE A 311 3.14 5.90 18.98
CA ILE A 311 2.08 5.92 17.99
C ILE A 311 0.75 5.71 18.70
N GLU A 312 -0.15 6.64 18.55
CA GLU A 312 -1.53 6.55 19.03
C GLU A 312 -2.46 6.45 17.83
N ARG A 313 -3.29 5.41 17.79
CA ARG A 313 -4.24 5.16 16.69
C ARG A 313 -5.64 4.97 17.23
N ARG A 314 -6.61 5.59 16.59
CA ARG A 314 -8.04 5.48 16.89
C ARG A 314 -8.77 5.28 15.57
N VAL A 315 -9.61 4.26 15.50
CA VAL A 315 -10.34 3.90 14.27
C VAL A 315 -11.80 3.63 14.61
N VAL A 316 -12.69 4.22 13.83
CA VAL A 316 -14.10 3.86 13.72
C VAL A 316 -14.34 3.45 12.29
N ALA A 317 -14.14 2.17 12.00
CA ALA A 317 -14.14 1.65 10.64
C ALA A 317 -15.55 1.61 10.03
N PRO A 318 -15.71 1.98 8.74
CA PRO A 318 -14.71 2.57 7.86
C PRO A 318 -14.64 4.10 7.94
N ILE A 319 -15.44 4.73 8.80
CA ILE A 319 -15.80 6.16 8.75
C ILE A 319 -14.67 7.08 9.22
N TRP A 320 -14.03 6.74 10.32
CA TRP A 320 -13.06 7.65 10.93
C TRP A 320 -11.77 6.94 11.30
N HIS A 321 -10.64 7.60 10.98
CA HIS A 321 -9.30 7.17 11.31
C HIS A 321 -8.49 8.35 11.83
N TRP A 322 -7.85 8.19 12.97
CA TRP A 322 -6.93 9.15 13.54
C TRP A 322 -5.65 8.46 13.99
N GLU A 323 -4.51 9.06 13.67
CA GLU A 323 -3.19 8.58 14.07
C GLU A 323 -2.29 9.75 14.41
N LYS A 324 -1.60 9.64 15.55
CA LYS A 324 -0.60 10.61 16.01
C LYS A 324 0.70 9.87 16.28
N ARG A 325 1.80 10.42 15.79
CA ARG A 325 3.14 9.94 16.06
C ARG A 325 3.92 11.04 16.79
N SER A 326 4.53 10.69 17.89
CA SER A 326 5.32 11.60 18.73
C SER A 326 6.71 11.01 18.95
N GLY A 327 7.73 11.83 18.78
CA GLY A 327 9.12 11.45 19.06
C GLY A 327 9.39 11.42 20.56
N LYS A 328 10.33 10.58 20.97
CA LYS A 328 10.82 10.45 22.34
C LYS A 328 12.27 10.90 22.41
N ASP A 329 12.66 11.41 23.58
CA ASP A 329 14.06 11.65 23.93
C ASP A 329 14.77 10.35 24.41
N GLU A 330 16.06 10.44 24.71
CA GLU A 330 16.85 9.32 25.22
C GLU A 330 16.33 8.75 26.56
N ALA A 331 15.60 9.56 27.34
CA ALA A 331 14.94 9.13 28.56
C ALA A 331 13.56 8.48 28.31
N GLY A 332 13.13 8.35 27.04
CA GLY A 332 11.86 7.76 26.66
C GLY A 332 10.63 8.69 26.87
N LYS A 333 10.83 9.96 27.22
CA LYS A 333 9.77 10.94 27.40
C LYS A 333 9.33 11.51 26.03
N VAL A 334 8.02 11.63 25.82
CA VAL A 334 7.48 12.28 24.63
C VAL A 334 7.84 13.76 24.61
N VAL A 335 8.55 14.17 23.57
CA VAL A 335 9.06 15.55 23.44
C VAL A 335 8.30 16.33 22.37
N LYS A 336 8.01 15.72 21.23
CA LYS A 336 7.46 16.45 20.07
C LYS A 336 6.51 15.57 19.26
N THR A 337 5.42 16.15 18.77
CA THR A 337 4.58 15.50 17.75
C THR A 337 5.29 15.56 16.40
N ASN A 338 5.55 14.39 15.80
CA ASN A 338 6.21 14.28 14.50
C ASN A 338 5.22 14.27 13.34
N SER A 339 4.05 13.66 13.54
CA SER A 339 2.98 13.68 12.54
C SER A 339 1.62 13.41 13.14
N THR A 340 0.61 13.98 12.49
CA THR A 340 -0.81 13.70 12.75
C THR A 340 -1.49 13.36 11.43
N TYR A 341 -2.34 12.35 11.45
CA TYR A 341 -3.20 11.99 10.34
C TYR A 341 -4.63 11.83 10.82
N GLN A 342 -5.56 12.39 10.07
CA GLN A 342 -6.99 12.26 10.33
C GLN A 342 -7.74 12.06 9.02
N LYS A 343 -8.69 11.15 9.01
CA LYS A 343 -9.60 10.92 7.89
C LYS A 343 -11.02 10.71 8.41
N LEU A 344 -11.95 11.46 7.88
CA LEU A 344 -13.38 11.27 8.06
C LEU A 344 -13.98 10.91 6.69
N TRP A 345 -14.10 9.63 6.43
CA TRP A 345 -14.61 9.12 5.17
C TRP A 345 -16.13 9.33 5.05
N PRO A 346 -16.65 9.75 3.88
CA PRO A 346 -15.95 10.14 2.65
C PRO A 346 -15.56 11.63 2.58
N PHE A 347 -15.67 12.39 3.64
CA PHE A 347 -15.68 13.86 3.63
C PHE A 347 -14.30 14.48 3.45
N TYR A 348 -13.30 14.06 4.24
CA TYR A 348 -11.97 14.65 4.14
C TYR A 348 -10.85 13.75 4.68
N SER A 349 -9.63 14.07 4.25
CA SER A 349 -8.40 13.65 4.91
C SER A 349 -7.50 14.85 5.23
N PHE A 350 -6.79 14.75 6.35
CA PHE A 350 -5.81 15.73 6.80
C PHE A 350 -4.56 15.01 7.29
N SER A 351 -3.41 15.48 6.87
CA SER A 351 -2.13 15.02 7.39
C SER A 351 -1.23 16.20 7.70
N GLU A 352 -0.48 16.08 8.79
CA GLU A 352 0.53 17.03 9.21
C GLU A 352 1.81 16.30 9.58
N LYS A 353 2.95 16.80 9.13
CA LYS A 353 4.27 16.30 9.47
C LYS A 353 5.14 17.44 9.94
N VAL A 354 5.84 17.25 11.04
CA VAL A 354 6.78 18.22 11.60
C VAL A 354 8.20 17.73 11.36
N GLY A 355 8.91 18.39 10.47
CA GLY A 355 10.30 18.10 10.12
C GLY A 355 11.29 19.15 10.64
N PRO A 356 12.59 18.97 10.39
CA PRO A 356 13.62 19.95 10.77
C PRO A 356 13.41 21.34 10.11
N GLY A 357 12.90 21.36 8.88
CA GLY A 357 12.62 22.58 8.12
C GLY A 357 11.30 23.27 8.44
N GLY A 358 10.45 22.67 9.30
CA GLY A 358 9.12 23.21 9.67
C GLY A 358 8.01 22.20 9.50
N THR A 359 6.78 22.71 9.50
CA THR A 359 5.54 21.88 9.43
C THR A 359 5.00 21.86 8.02
N THR A 360 4.77 20.67 7.50
CA THR A 360 4.05 20.41 6.24
C THR A 360 2.66 19.88 6.56
N SER A 361 1.62 20.47 5.98
CA SER A 361 0.24 19.98 6.14
C SER A 361 -0.44 19.80 4.79
N HIS A 362 -1.30 18.79 4.70
CA HIS A 362 -2.06 18.47 3.50
C HIS A 362 -3.50 18.11 3.88
N PHE A 363 -4.44 18.84 3.33
CA PHE A 363 -5.88 18.63 3.48
C PHE A 363 -6.50 18.32 2.12
N ARG A 364 -7.38 17.35 2.07
CA ARG A 364 -8.21 17.02 0.90
C ARG A 364 -9.67 16.92 1.31
N CYS A 365 -10.55 17.52 0.54
CA CYS A 365 -12.00 17.42 0.67
C CYS A 365 -12.53 16.42 -0.35
N LEU A 366 -13.36 15.53 0.11
CA LEU A 366 -13.95 14.37 -0.58
C LEU A 366 -12.89 13.28 -0.88
N GLU A 367 -12.92 12.26 -0.07
CA GLU A 367 -12.02 11.10 -0.11
C GLU A 367 -12.83 9.81 -0.24
N LEU A 368 -13.13 9.38 -1.49
CA LEU A 368 -14.02 8.24 -1.72
C LEU A 368 -13.40 6.88 -1.36
N SER A 369 -12.09 6.76 -1.25
CA SER A 369 -11.46 5.53 -0.77
C SER A 369 -11.49 5.47 0.77
N PRO A 370 -12.02 4.42 1.39
CA PRO A 370 -11.88 4.22 2.84
C PRO A 370 -10.46 3.79 3.23
N LEU A 371 -9.68 3.27 2.28
CA LEU A 371 -8.32 2.77 2.50
C LEU A 371 -7.31 3.92 2.59
N ARG A 372 -6.19 3.66 3.25
CA ARG A 372 -5.08 4.60 3.40
C ARG A 372 -3.86 4.11 2.62
N ASN A 373 -3.14 5.05 1.99
CA ASN A 373 -1.84 4.80 1.34
C ASN A 373 -1.88 3.69 0.27
N VAL A 374 -2.92 3.62 -0.53
CA VAL A 374 -2.97 2.72 -1.68
C VAL A 374 -2.41 3.47 -2.89
N GLY A 375 -1.12 3.28 -3.19
CA GLY A 375 -0.40 4.04 -4.22
C GLY A 375 -1.06 4.02 -5.60
N GLY A 376 -1.71 2.92 -5.97
CA GLY A 376 -2.47 2.85 -7.23
C GLY A 376 -3.72 3.74 -7.23
N LEU A 377 -4.46 3.83 -6.12
CA LEU A 377 -5.58 4.75 -5.97
C LEU A 377 -5.12 6.20 -5.99
N GLU A 378 -4.07 6.52 -5.26
CA GLU A 378 -3.50 7.87 -5.20
C GLU A 378 -3.09 8.37 -6.58
N ARG A 379 -2.40 7.56 -7.37
CA ARG A 379 -1.94 7.94 -8.71
C ARG A 379 -3.05 8.05 -9.75
N ASN A 380 -4.07 7.16 -9.68
CA ASN A 380 -5.01 7.01 -10.80
C ASN A 380 -6.40 7.59 -10.53
N TRP A 381 -6.84 7.62 -9.28
CA TRP A 381 -8.24 7.90 -8.95
C TRP A 381 -8.45 9.11 -8.06
N THR A 382 -7.54 9.38 -7.11
CA THR A 382 -7.76 10.38 -6.05
C THR A 382 -8.12 11.74 -6.63
N ARG A 383 -7.46 12.17 -7.71
CA ARG A 383 -7.73 13.47 -8.33
C ARG A 383 -9.17 13.62 -8.86
N LEU A 384 -9.80 12.52 -9.28
CA LEU A 384 -11.17 12.57 -9.85
C LEU A 384 -12.23 12.99 -8.84
N TRP A 385 -12.05 12.63 -7.57
CA TRP A 385 -13.03 12.95 -6.54
C TRP A 385 -12.60 14.06 -5.57
N THR A 386 -11.31 14.41 -5.53
CA THR A 386 -10.84 15.49 -4.66
C THR A 386 -11.36 16.85 -5.15
N LEU A 387 -12.33 17.42 -4.44
CA LEU A 387 -12.95 18.70 -4.81
C LEU A 387 -12.15 19.91 -4.32
N ALA A 388 -11.47 19.77 -3.20
CA ALA A 388 -10.60 20.82 -2.67
C ALA A 388 -9.34 20.21 -2.08
N GLU A 389 -8.22 20.86 -2.31
CA GLU A 389 -6.90 20.49 -1.81
C GLU A 389 -6.22 21.73 -1.23
N HIS A 390 -5.67 21.59 -0.01
CA HIS A 390 -4.85 22.62 0.62
C HIS A 390 -3.53 21.99 1.05
N HIS A 391 -2.45 22.48 0.47
CA HIS A 391 -1.09 22.06 0.77
C HIS A 391 -0.28 23.21 1.33
N LYS A 392 0.35 23.00 2.48
CA LYS A 392 1.18 23.99 3.14
C LYS A 392 2.52 23.39 3.52
N GLU A 393 3.57 24.05 3.11
CA GLU A 393 4.97 23.79 3.49
C GLU A 393 5.62 25.07 3.99
N PRO A 394 6.77 25.01 4.67
CA PRO A 394 7.52 26.20 5.03
C PRO A 394 7.80 27.07 3.79
N GLY A 395 7.33 28.32 3.83
CA GLY A 395 7.47 29.25 2.72
C GLY A 395 6.54 29.03 1.52
N PHE A 396 5.70 28.00 1.51
CA PHE A 396 4.82 27.70 0.39
C PHE A 396 3.41 27.27 0.86
N THR A 397 2.39 27.82 0.20
CA THR A 397 0.99 27.39 0.44
C THR A 397 0.24 27.38 -0.88
N GLU A 398 -0.42 26.28 -1.19
CA GLU A 398 -1.30 26.13 -2.34
C GLU A 398 -2.68 25.67 -1.90
N THR A 399 -3.72 26.34 -2.39
CA THR A 399 -5.12 25.95 -2.21
C THR A 399 -5.74 25.84 -3.59
N GLU A 400 -6.34 24.70 -3.89
CA GLU A 400 -7.06 24.46 -5.13
C GLU A 400 -8.46 23.94 -4.81
N VAL A 401 -9.49 24.46 -5.50
CA VAL A 401 -10.87 23.99 -5.40
C VAL A 401 -11.41 23.77 -6.81
N LEU A 402 -12.19 22.69 -6.97
CA LEU A 402 -12.80 22.28 -8.24
C LEU A 402 -11.79 22.29 -9.40
N TRP A 403 -10.64 21.59 -9.16
CA TRP A 403 -9.58 21.37 -10.15
C TRP A 403 -9.03 22.65 -10.79
N GLY A 404 -8.97 23.74 -10.03
CA GLY A 404 -8.43 25.03 -10.47
C GLY A 404 -9.48 26.08 -10.83
N MET A 405 -10.78 25.85 -10.60
CA MET A 405 -11.79 26.92 -10.64
C MET A 405 -11.45 28.03 -9.65
N TYR A 406 -10.99 27.65 -8.45
CA TYR A 406 -10.32 28.55 -7.52
C TYR A 406 -8.92 28.03 -7.24
N ARG A 407 -7.94 28.90 -7.35
CA ARG A 407 -6.56 28.62 -6.95
C ARG A 407 -5.95 29.81 -6.22
N ARG A 408 -5.23 29.51 -5.14
CA ARG A 408 -4.43 30.48 -4.39
C ARG A 408 -3.05 29.89 -4.12
N VAL A 409 -2.01 30.60 -4.52
CA VAL A 409 -0.60 30.23 -4.29
C VAL A 409 0.09 31.36 -3.53
N LEU A 410 0.80 31.00 -2.46
CA LEU A 410 1.64 31.90 -1.67
C LEU A 410 3.05 31.32 -1.61
N ARG A 411 4.07 32.14 -1.87
CA ARG A 411 5.50 31.79 -1.70
C ARG A 411 6.17 32.85 -0.86
N GLY A 412 6.46 32.51 0.39
CA GLY A 412 6.94 33.49 1.37
C GLY A 412 5.98 34.65 1.56
N THR A 413 6.53 35.82 1.77
CA THR A 413 5.80 37.11 1.82
C THR A 413 5.81 37.83 0.46
N GLU A 414 6.59 37.35 -0.48
CA GLU A 414 6.98 38.05 -1.70
C GLU A 414 6.06 37.74 -2.88
N TYR A 415 5.51 36.51 -2.94
CA TYR A 415 4.65 36.09 -4.01
C TYR A 415 3.28 35.64 -3.50
N ARG A 416 2.23 36.19 -4.07
CA ARG A 416 0.85 35.75 -3.91
C ARG A 416 0.10 35.84 -5.23
N ASN A 417 -0.62 34.79 -5.57
CA ASN A 417 -1.57 34.79 -6.69
C ASN A 417 -2.87 34.14 -6.28
N THR A 418 -4.00 34.72 -6.67
CA THR A 418 -5.34 34.17 -6.48
C THR A 418 -6.11 34.27 -7.77
N SER A 419 -6.66 33.17 -8.24
CA SER A 419 -7.43 33.05 -9.47
C SER A 419 -8.78 32.41 -9.19
N ILE A 420 -9.85 33.01 -9.71
CA ILE A 420 -11.22 32.46 -9.79
C ILE A 420 -11.56 32.39 -11.28
N PHE A 421 -11.32 31.22 -11.86
CA PHE A 421 -11.49 31.01 -13.30
C PHE A 421 -12.97 30.98 -13.72
N PRO A 422 -13.33 31.58 -14.84
CA PRO A 422 -12.56 32.48 -15.72
C PRO A 422 -12.65 33.95 -15.31
N LEU A 423 -13.25 34.24 -14.16
CA LEU A 423 -13.79 35.55 -13.81
C LEU A 423 -12.70 36.57 -13.45
N VAL A 424 -11.88 36.27 -12.45
CA VAL A 424 -10.96 37.27 -11.92
C VAL A 424 -9.67 36.61 -11.40
N GLU A 425 -8.57 37.31 -11.62
CA GLU A 425 -7.24 36.94 -11.09
C GLU A 425 -6.58 38.19 -10.54
N TRP A 426 -5.93 38.06 -9.39
CA TRP A 426 -5.12 39.14 -8.79
C TRP A 426 -3.93 38.56 -8.07
N GLY A 427 -2.85 39.33 -8.07
CA GLY A 427 -1.63 38.87 -7.47
C GLY A 427 -0.56 39.95 -7.31
N LYS A 428 0.51 39.56 -6.61
CA LYS A 428 1.68 40.40 -6.37
C LYS A 428 2.93 39.51 -6.38
N ASP A 429 3.96 39.97 -7.08
CA ASP A 429 5.31 39.43 -7.05
C ASP A 429 6.26 40.60 -6.75
N VAL A 430 6.79 40.63 -5.51
CA VAL A 430 7.62 41.74 -5.02
C VAL A 430 8.98 41.72 -5.72
N ASP A 431 9.55 40.53 -5.93
CA ASP A 431 10.88 40.35 -6.55
C ASP A 431 10.92 40.91 -7.97
N ARG A 432 9.83 40.72 -8.72
CA ARG A 432 9.73 41.18 -10.12
C ARG A 432 9.00 42.53 -10.25
N GLN A 433 8.66 43.16 -9.13
CA GLN A 433 7.91 44.43 -9.11
C GLN A 433 6.63 44.35 -9.94
N ARG A 434 5.93 43.19 -9.86
CA ARG A 434 4.67 42.92 -10.55
C ARG A 434 3.52 42.89 -9.53
N ASP A 435 2.47 43.65 -9.80
CA ASP A 435 1.22 43.59 -9.07
C ASP A 435 0.06 43.96 -9.98
N GLY A 436 -1.12 43.42 -9.71
CA GLY A 436 -2.28 43.78 -10.50
C GLY A 436 -3.43 42.81 -10.39
N TRP A 437 -4.44 43.08 -11.21
CA TRP A 437 -5.61 42.25 -11.35
C TRP A 437 -6.06 42.20 -12.83
N GLN A 438 -6.79 41.15 -13.16
CA GLN A 438 -7.43 40.99 -14.47
C GLN A 438 -8.75 40.26 -14.36
N ILE A 439 -9.68 40.59 -15.25
CA ILE A 439 -10.99 39.98 -15.43
C ILE A 439 -11.03 39.28 -16.76
N GLY A 440 -11.74 38.12 -16.84
CA GLY A 440 -11.89 37.35 -18.07
C GLY A 440 -10.57 36.93 -18.70
N LYS A 441 -9.55 36.64 -17.87
CA LYS A 441 -8.20 36.22 -18.32
C LYS A 441 -7.53 37.18 -19.30
N GLY A 442 -7.71 38.49 -19.09
CA GLY A 442 -7.11 39.53 -19.93
C GLY A 442 -8.10 40.34 -20.75
N LEU A 443 -9.40 40.14 -20.62
CA LEU A 443 -10.43 41.00 -21.22
C LEU A 443 -10.26 42.44 -20.72
N LEU A 444 -10.07 42.61 -19.43
CA LEU A 444 -9.72 43.87 -18.78
C LEU A 444 -8.74 43.58 -17.65
N GLY A 445 -7.66 44.33 -17.56
CA GLY A 445 -6.70 44.20 -16.49
C GLY A 445 -5.89 45.47 -16.29
N TYR A 446 -5.46 45.67 -15.03
CA TYR A 446 -4.59 46.77 -14.66
C TYR A 446 -3.54 46.29 -13.65
N GLY A 447 -2.32 46.72 -13.88
CA GLY A 447 -1.23 46.32 -12.96
C GLY A 447 0.07 47.02 -13.29
N LYS A 448 1.12 46.64 -12.52
CA LYS A 448 2.50 47.01 -12.77
C LYS A 448 3.26 45.78 -13.32
N ASP A 449 4.14 46.02 -14.26
CA ASP A 449 5.09 45.05 -14.77
C ASP A 449 6.47 45.73 -14.83
N GLU A 450 7.45 45.20 -14.10
CA GLU A 450 8.78 45.81 -13.92
C GLU A 450 8.70 47.30 -13.47
N GLY A 451 7.74 47.59 -12.59
CA GLY A 451 7.50 48.93 -12.08
C GLY A 451 6.69 49.88 -13.02
N LYS A 452 6.45 49.49 -14.28
CA LYS A 452 5.65 50.26 -15.22
C LYS A 452 4.18 49.88 -15.18
N LYS A 453 3.31 50.90 -15.08
CA LYS A 453 1.85 50.66 -15.10
C LYS A 453 1.40 50.27 -16.50
N ARG A 454 0.53 49.25 -16.57
CA ARG A 454 -0.03 48.74 -17.83
C ARG A 454 -1.53 48.50 -17.69
N LEU A 455 -2.26 48.82 -18.76
CA LEU A 455 -3.69 48.52 -18.90
C LEU A 455 -3.83 47.47 -20.02
N LYS A 456 -4.42 46.30 -19.68
CA LYS A 456 -4.74 45.24 -20.65
C LYS A 456 -6.19 45.35 -21.05
N LEU A 457 -6.46 45.26 -22.35
CA LEU A 457 -7.79 45.32 -22.95
C LEU A 457 -7.89 44.24 -24.03
N LEU A 458 -9.07 43.58 -24.10
CA LEU A 458 -9.47 42.65 -25.17
C LEU A 458 -8.42 41.56 -25.46
N TRP A 459 -7.70 41.05 -24.42
CA TRP A 459 -6.66 40.00 -24.45
C TRP A 459 -5.36 40.34 -25.18
N PHE A 460 -5.37 41.25 -26.15
CA PHE A 460 -4.23 41.57 -27.03
C PHE A 460 -3.71 43.01 -26.95
N LEU A 461 -4.48 43.94 -26.40
CA LEU A 461 -4.03 45.30 -26.20
C LEU A 461 -3.35 45.47 -24.85
N ASP A 462 -2.08 45.82 -24.84
CA ASP A 462 -1.29 46.11 -23.66
C ASP A 462 -0.76 47.55 -23.72
N ILE A 463 -1.43 48.47 -23.05
CA ILE A 463 -1.21 49.91 -23.14
C ILE A 463 -0.40 50.38 -21.91
N PRO A 464 0.78 50.96 -22.08
CA PRO A 464 1.49 51.59 -20.98
C PRO A 464 0.70 52.83 -20.50
N VAL A 465 0.47 52.92 -19.18
CA VAL A 465 -0.26 54.00 -18.57
C VAL A 465 0.66 54.84 -17.67
N GLY A 466 0.90 56.06 -18.04
CA GLY A 466 1.70 57.02 -17.28
C GLY A 466 3.18 56.97 -17.59
N LYS A 467 3.77 58.16 -17.51
CA LYS A 467 5.25 58.37 -17.52
C LYS A 467 5.84 57.97 -16.18
#